data_0b34b49b520edf7d473a77f64280c317
#
_entry.id   0b34b49b520edf7d473a77f64280c317
#
_cell.length_a   1.000
_cell.length_b   1.000
_cell.length_c   1.000
_cell.angle_alpha   90.00
_cell.angle_beta   90.00
_cell.angle_gamma   90.00
#
_symmetry.space_group_name_H-M   'P 1'
#
loop_
_entity.id
_entity.type
_entity.pdbx_description
1 polymer ?
#
loop_
_entity_poly.entity_id
_entity_poly.type
_entity_poly.pdbx_seq_one_letter_code
_entity_poly.pdbx_strand_id
1 'polypeptide(L)'
;MIRKNALFLRLFSSFFLIIFLSSCGPFKPAPSDARKVSPNVDERVRQNIEQGRGFRLMGGNKKQGGTFDFASSNELWRASLDTIDFMPLLSANYSGGIIITDWYSDGKNQGESINISIRFLTNEIRSDSLDVKVFIKKCKSLVNCLVTETKGVLISELKKKILYQASIYKKENDKKNFKPYDNTSKPNDRTKKTKSQ
;
A
#
# COMPACT_ATOMS: atom_id res chain seq x y z
N MET A 1 27.50 16.70 -55.76
CA MET A 1 27.51 16.65 -54.26
C MET A 1 26.48 15.70 -53.67
N ILE A 2 25.36 15.42 -54.31
CA ILE A 2 24.19 14.66 -53.78
C ILE A 2 24.51 13.14 -53.64
N ARG A 3 25.32 12.54 -54.46
CA ARG A 3 25.63 11.10 -54.43
C ARG A 3 26.46 10.66 -53.19
N LYS A 4 27.32 11.52 -52.65
CA LYS A 4 28.11 11.19 -51.45
C LYS A 4 27.28 11.17 -50.20
N ASN A 5 26.26 12.03 -50.09
CA ASN A 5 25.39 12.08 -48.94
C ASN A 5 24.44 10.85 -48.86
N ALA A 6 23.99 10.35 -50.02
CA ALA A 6 23.15 9.14 -50.08
C ALA A 6 23.93 7.87 -49.68
N LEU A 7 25.22 7.79 -50.00
CA LEU A 7 26.09 6.68 -49.60
C LEU A 7 26.33 6.72 -48.07
N PHE A 8 26.57 7.90 -47.55
CA PHE A 8 26.79 8.11 -46.12
C PHE A 8 25.54 7.77 -45.32
N LEU A 9 24.35 8.13 -45.78
CA LEU A 9 23.07 7.84 -45.15
C LEU A 9 22.78 6.33 -45.12
N ARG A 10 23.12 5.61 -46.20
CA ARG A 10 22.95 4.14 -46.28
C ARG A 10 23.92 3.41 -45.34
N LEU A 11 25.18 3.86 -45.23
CA LEU A 11 26.15 3.29 -44.32
C LEU A 11 25.76 3.56 -42.86
N PHE A 12 25.26 4.75 -42.56
CA PHE A 12 24.77 5.10 -41.21
C PHE A 12 23.55 4.29 -40.82
N SER A 13 22.59 4.11 -41.74
CA SER A 13 21.41 3.27 -41.53
C SER A 13 21.79 1.78 -41.34
N SER A 14 22.75 1.26 -42.08
CA SER A 14 23.23 -0.11 -41.92
C SER A 14 23.96 -0.33 -40.59
N PHE A 15 24.76 0.67 -40.15
CA PHE A 15 25.47 0.63 -38.88
C PHE A 15 24.47 0.67 -37.70
N PHE A 16 23.42 1.48 -37.79
CA PHE A 16 22.35 1.57 -36.79
C PHE A 16 21.57 0.25 -36.69
N LEU A 17 21.28 -0.40 -37.81
CA LEU A 17 20.62 -1.71 -37.85
C LEU A 17 21.44 -2.82 -37.16
N ILE A 18 22.77 -2.80 -37.34
CA ILE A 18 23.67 -3.76 -36.70
C ILE A 18 23.72 -3.60 -35.19
N ILE A 19 23.63 -2.35 -34.66
CA ILE A 19 23.58 -2.07 -33.22
C ILE A 19 22.29 -2.61 -32.60
N PHE A 20 21.17 -2.50 -33.30
CA PHE A 20 19.89 -3.05 -32.81
C PHE A 20 19.86 -4.60 -32.78
N LEU A 21 20.56 -5.26 -33.70
CA LEU A 21 20.67 -6.71 -33.73
C LEU A 21 21.61 -7.27 -32.66
N SER A 22 22.53 -6.45 -32.13
CA SER A 22 23.46 -6.85 -31.06
C SER A 22 22.85 -6.72 -29.66
N SER A 23 21.64 -6.20 -29.53
CA SER A 23 20.95 -5.97 -28.25
C SER A 23 20.34 -7.24 -27.65
N CYS A 24 20.54 -8.42 -28.22
CA CYS A 24 20.33 -9.68 -27.54
C CYS A 24 21.44 -9.92 -26.52
N GLY A 25 21.44 -9.14 -25.42
CA GLY A 25 22.31 -9.41 -24.27
C GLY A 25 22.01 -10.81 -23.72
N PRO A 26 23.00 -11.46 -23.10
CA PRO A 26 22.83 -12.79 -22.53
C PRO A 26 21.89 -12.72 -21.35
N PHE A 27 20.59 -12.78 -21.61
CA PHE A 27 19.61 -13.10 -20.59
C PHE A 27 19.83 -14.57 -20.22
N LYS A 28 20.86 -14.83 -19.41
CA LYS A 28 21.06 -16.14 -18.82
C LYS A 28 20.03 -16.27 -17.71
N PRO A 29 18.97 -17.09 -17.87
CA PRO A 29 18.08 -17.39 -16.76
C PRO A 29 18.96 -17.98 -15.64
N ALA A 30 18.79 -17.49 -14.42
CA ALA A 30 19.49 -18.03 -13.26
C ALA A 30 19.27 -19.55 -13.23
N PRO A 31 20.32 -20.37 -13.07
CA PRO A 31 20.19 -21.81 -13.05
C PRO A 31 19.22 -22.18 -11.90
N SER A 32 18.06 -22.69 -12.23
CA SER A 32 17.13 -23.23 -11.27
C SER A 32 17.59 -24.64 -10.90
N ASP A 33 17.95 -24.84 -9.64
CA ASP A 33 18.28 -26.15 -9.11
C ASP A 33 16.98 -27.00 -9.08
N ALA A 34 16.89 -27.99 -9.97
CA ALA A 34 15.73 -28.89 -10.08
C ALA A 34 15.46 -29.70 -8.80
N ARG A 35 16.42 -29.75 -7.88
CA ARG A 35 16.24 -30.35 -6.55
C ARG A 35 15.48 -29.47 -5.59
N LYS A 36 15.44 -28.16 -5.85
CA LYS A 36 14.78 -27.15 -5.01
C LYS A 36 13.47 -26.65 -5.60
N VAL A 37 13.26 -26.84 -6.89
CA VAL A 37 12.09 -26.35 -7.61
C VAL A 37 11.44 -27.52 -8.31
N SER A 38 10.22 -27.89 -7.90
CA SER A 38 9.46 -28.96 -8.53
C SER A 38 9.31 -28.72 -10.05
N PRO A 39 9.51 -29.73 -10.90
CA PRO A 39 9.27 -29.63 -12.33
C PRO A 39 7.77 -29.46 -12.65
N ASN A 40 6.87 -29.82 -11.74
CA ASN A 40 5.43 -29.66 -11.90
C ASN A 40 5.01 -28.20 -11.62
N VAL A 41 4.32 -27.61 -12.61
CA VAL A 41 3.88 -26.20 -12.53
C VAL A 41 2.86 -26.00 -11.42
N ASP A 42 1.91 -26.93 -11.27
CA ASP A 42 0.83 -26.80 -10.27
C ASP A 42 1.37 -26.90 -8.85
N GLU A 43 2.36 -27.75 -8.64
CA GLU A 43 3.03 -27.88 -7.35
C GLU A 43 3.85 -26.64 -7.00
N ARG A 44 4.52 -26.02 -7.97
CA ARG A 44 5.21 -24.73 -7.79
C ARG A 44 4.25 -23.61 -7.44
N VAL A 45 3.10 -23.55 -8.12
CA VAL A 45 2.06 -22.55 -7.83
C VAL A 45 1.54 -22.74 -6.41
N ARG A 46 1.23 -23.98 -6.01
CA ARG A 46 0.77 -24.29 -4.65
C ARG A 46 1.82 -23.92 -3.59
N GLN A 47 3.08 -24.30 -3.78
CA GLN A 47 4.16 -23.94 -2.89
C GLN A 47 4.39 -22.43 -2.81
N ASN A 48 4.25 -21.69 -3.92
CA ASN A 48 4.35 -20.23 -3.94
C ASN A 48 3.18 -19.57 -3.19
N ILE A 49 1.97 -20.13 -3.29
CA ILE A 49 0.81 -19.65 -2.54
C ILE A 49 0.99 -19.90 -1.05
N GLU A 50 1.40 -21.11 -0.66
CA GLU A 50 1.66 -21.48 0.75
C GLU A 50 2.80 -20.66 1.38
N GLN A 51 3.81 -20.29 0.57
CA GLN A 51 4.93 -19.44 1.00
C GLN A 51 4.66 -17.95 0.86
N GLY A 52 3.46 -17.53 0.45
CA GLY A 52 3.12 -16.13 0.22
C GLY A 52 3.92 -15.48 -0.93
N ARG A 53 4.45 -16.28 -1.87
CA ARG A 53 5.21 -15.81 -3.03
C ARG A 53 4.30 -15.68 -4.24
N GLY A 54 3.42 -14.70 -4.24
CA GLY A 54 2.60 -14.35 -5.40
C GLY A 54 3.41 -13.69 -6.53
N PHE A 55 2.80 -13.61 -7.72
CA PHE A 55 3.37 -12.95 -8.88
C PHE A 55 3.66 -11.46 -8.57
N ARG A 56 4.91 -11.05 -8.68
CA ARG A 56 5.35 -9.66 -8.49
C ARG A 56 5.79 -9.09 -9.83
N LEU A 57 5.05 -8.10 -10.34
CA LEU A 57 5.31 -7.43 -11.61
C LEU A 57 6.61 -6.59 -11.61
N MET A 58 7.18 -6.32 -10.45
CA MET A 58 8.39 -5.53 -10.32
C MET A 58 9.31 -6.19 -9.30
N GLY A 59 10.41 -6.75 -9.79
CA GLY A 59 11.47 -7.33 -8.96
C GLY A 59 12.11 -6.25 -8.08
N GLY A 60 11.73 -6.21 -6.83
CA GLY A 60 12.34 -5.39 -5.80
C GLY A 60 12.50 -6.21 -4.54
N ASN A 61 13.73 -6.41 -4.11
CA ASN A 61 14.12 -7.10 -2.90
C ASN A 61 13.34 -6.63 -1.67
N LYS A 62 12.99 -7.60 -0.83
CA LYS A 62 12.60 -7.55 0.58
C LYS A 62 11.12 -7.70 0.88
N LYS A 63 10.84 -8.88 1.47
CA LYS A 63 9.88 -9.16 2.55
C LYS A 63 8.80 -8.09 2.73
N GLN A 64 7.74 -8.19 1.96
CA GLN A 64 6.49 -7.57 2.34
C GLN A 64 5.35 -8.46 1.89
N GLY A 65 4.61 -8.95 2.86
CA GLY A 65 3.44 -9.76 2.69
C GLY A 65 2.42 -9.12 1.75
N GLY A 66 1.60 -9.95 1.15
CA GLY A 66 0.60 -9.54 0.19
C GLY A 66 -0.36 -8.48 0.72
N THR A 67 -1.14 -7.94 -0.14
CA THR A 67 -2.11 -6.83 0.03
C THR A 67 -3.03 -6.96 1.27
N PHE A 68 -3.16 -8.16 1.85
CA PHE A 68 -3.95 -8.39 3.07
C PHE A 68 -3.28 -7.87 4.35
N ASP A 69 -1.95 -7.88 4.40
CA ASP A 69 -1.20 -7.39 5.56
C ASP A 69 -1.24 -5.86 5.65
N PHE A 70 -1.53 -5.21 4.54
CA PHE A 70 -1.50 -3.75 4.43
C PHE A 70 -2.70 -3.09 5.14
N ALA A 71 -3.90 -3.64 5.00
CA ALA A 71 -5.10 -3.08 5.62
C ALA A 71 -5.13 -3.32 7.14
N SER A 72 -4.56 -4.44 7.62
CA SER A 72 -4.45 -4.74 9.04
C SER A 72 -3.27 -4.05 9.72
N SER A 73 -2.23 -3.64 8.96
CA SER A 73 -1.04 -2.99 9.51
C SER A 73 -1.12 -1.47 9.55
N ASN A 74 -2.06 -0.85 8.83
CA ASN A 74 -2.24 0.61 8.89
C ASN A 74 -3.07 1.00 10.10
N GLU A 75 -2.43 1.65 11.07
CA GLU A 75 -3.05 2.04 12.32
C GLU A 75 -4.19 3.06 12.14
N LEU A 76 -4.06 3.99 11.19
CA LEU A 76 -5.11 4.97 10.89
C LEU A 76 -6.35 4.30 10.30
N TRP A 77 -6.16 3.35 9.39
CA TRP A 77 -7.25 2.61 8.77
C TRP A 77 -8.03 1.79 9.81
N ARG A 78 -7.33 1.01 10.64
CA ARG A 78 -7.93 0.25 11.73
C ARG A 78 -8.68 1.14 12.70
N ALA A 79 -8.04 2.20 13.17
CA ALA A 79 -8.63 3.14 14.11
C ALA A 79 -9.88 3.83 13.53
N SER A 80 -9.90 4.09 12.23
CA SER A 80 -11.09 4.65 11.56
C SER A 80 -12.24 3.67 11.55
N LEU A 81 -11.99 2.41 11.16
CA LEU A 81 -13.02 1.36 11.18
C LEU A 81 -13.58 1.16 12.59
N ASP A 82 -12.73 1.05 13.60
CA ASP A 82 -13.17 0.87 15.00
C ASP A 82 -13.94 2.10 15.53
N THR A 83 -13.61 3.29 15.04
CA THR A 83 -14.32 4.52 15.47
C THR A 83 -15.74 4.58 14.92
N ILE A 84 -16.00 4.02 13.74
CA ILE A 84 -17.29 4.04 13.04
C ILE A 84 -17.98 2.68 13.02
N ASP A 85 -17.51 1.71 13.80
CA ASP A 85 -17.99 0.31 13.82
C ASP A 85 -19.52 0.19 14.09
N PHE A 86 -20.09 1.18 14.79
CA PHE A 86 -21.54 1.24 15.06
C PHE A 86 -22.38 1.57 13.81
N MET A 87 -21.77 1.95 12.70
CA MET A 87 -22.44 2.32 11.45
C MET A 87 -22.20 1.26 10.37
N PRO A 88 -23.23 0.89 9.58
CA PRO A 88 -23.02 0.04 8.42
C PRO A 88 -22.12 0.74 7.40
N LEU A 89 -21.24 -0.01 6.76
CA LEU A 89 -20.34 0.50 5.72
C LEU A 89 -21.00 0.36 4.34
N LEU A 90 -21.03 1.45 3.59
CA LEU A 90 -21.39 1.44 2.17
C LEU A 90 -20.19 1.03 1.30
N SER A 91 -19.02 1.54 1.62
CA SER A 91 -17.79 1.24 0.88
C SER A 91 -16.56 1.40 1.78
N ALA A 92 -15.61 0.46 1.65
CA ALA A 92 -14.30 0.53 2.28
C ALA A 92 -13.26 0.15 1.23
N ASN A 93 -12.69 1.14 0.56
CA ASN A 93 -11.66 0.94 -0.47
C ASN A 93 -10.30 1.33 0.08
N TYR A 94 -9.52 0.33 0.48
CA TYR A 94 -8.20 0.55 1.03
C TYR A 94 -7.23 1.17 0.03
N SER A 95 -7.19 0.65 -1.21
CA SER A 95 -6.29 1.16 -2.26
C SER A 95 -6.62 2.59 -2.68
N GLY A 96 -7.90 2.95 -2.64
CA GLY A 96 -8.37 4.32 -2.89
C GLY A 96 -8.27 5.23 -1.67
N GLY A 97 -7.92 4.69 -0.50
CA GLY A 97 -7.81 5.45 0.74
C GLY A 97 -9.12 6.11 1.15
N ILE A 98 -10.25 5.41 1.04
CA ILE A 98 -11.55 5.97 1.38
C ILE A 98 -12.46 4.95 2.08
N ILE A 99 -13.14 5.41 3.14
CA ILE A 99 -14.22 4.70 3.82
C ILE A 99 -15.47 5.57 3.77
N ILE A 100 -16.60 4.97 3.41
CA ILE A 100 -17.90 5.64 3.36
C ILE A 100 -18.89 4.76 4.11
N THR A 101 -19.58 5.34 5.10
CA THR A 101 -20.66 4.65 5.81
C THR A 101 -21.97 4.76 5.02
N ASP A 102 -22.89 3.88 5.29
CA ASP A 102 -24.27 4.09 4.87
C ASP A 102 -24.97 5.12 5.77
N TRP A 103 -26.19 5.51 5.39
CA TRP A 103 -27.01 6.41 6.18
C TRP A 103 -27.44 5.73 7.48
N TYR A 104 -27.06 6.31 8.59
CA TYR A 104 -27.34 5.81 9.92
C TYR A 104 -28.25 6.79 10.69
N SER A 105 -29.24 6.26 11.37
CA SER A 105 -30.12 7.00 12.29
C SER A 105 -30.18 6.30 13.64
N ASP A 106 -29.96 7.02 14.71
CA ASP A 106 -30.05 6.50 16.09
C ASP A 106 -31.50 6.37 16.62
N GLY A 107 -32.47 6.74 15.79
CA GLY A 107 -33.90 6.69 16.14
C GLY A 107 -34.38 7.80 17.08
N LYS A 108 -33.46 8.61 17.63
CA LYS A 108 -33.85 9.72 18.55
C LYS A 108 -34.43 10.90 17.82
N ASN A 109 -33.89 11.18 16.61
CA ASN A 109 -34.39 12.26 15.76
C ASN A 109 -35.11 11.67 14.56
N GLN A 110 -36.42 11.69 14.57
CA GLN A 110 -37.24 11.18 13.45
C GLN A 110 -36.90 11.95 12.15
N GLY A 111 -36.59 11.20 11.08
CA GLY A 111 -36.29 11.78 9.76
C GLY A 111 -34.90 12.34 9.61
N GLU A 112 -34.00 12.17 10.60
CA GLU A 112 -32.60 12.57 10.50
C GLU A 112 -31.70 11.34 10.40
N SER A 113 -30.74 11.36 9.44
CA SER A 113 -29.70 10.33 9.29
C SER A 113 -28.37 10.98 8.94
N ILE A 114 -27.30 10.34 9.36
CA ILE A 114 -25.94 10.80 9.11
C ILE A 114 -25.20 9.80 8.23
N ASN A 115 -24.27 10.32 7.44
CA ASN A 115 -23.31 9.55 6.64
C ASN A 115 -21.93 10.15 6.86
N ILE A 116 -20.94 9.32 7.01
CA ILE A 116 -19.54 9.73 7.25
C ILE A 116 -18.68 9.25 6.09
N SER A 117 -17.87 10.15 5.53
CA SER A 117 -16.86 9.83 4.54
C SER A 117 -15.50 10.19 5.11
N ILE A 118 -14.58 9.22 5.15
CA ILE A 118 -13.21 9.38 5.64
C ILE A 118 -12.28 9.11 4.47
N ARG A 119 -11.49 10.11 4.08
CA ARG A 119 -10.44 10.00 3.06
C ARG A 119 -9.08 10.09 3.72
N PHE A 120 -8.20 9.15 3.42
CA PHE A 120 -6.83 9.11 3.88
C PHE A 120 -5.93 9.83 2.87
N LEU A 121 -5.25 10.86 3.32
CA LEU A 121 -4.34 11.68 2.50
C LEU A 121 -2.89 11.20 2.65
N THR A 122 -2.54 10.68 3.84
CA THR A 122 -1.24 10.07 4.14
C THR A 122 -1.42 8.91 5.11
N ASN A 123 -0.37 8.09 5.28
CA ASN A 123 -0.34 6.99 6.25
C ASN A 123 0.25 7.39 7.61
N GLU A 124 0.57 8.66 7.80
CA GLU A 124 1.14 9.16 9.04
C GLU A 124 0.06 9.57 10.03
N ILE A 125 0.31 9.39 11.33
CA ILE A 125 -0.64 9.77 12.39
C ILE A 125 -0.49 11.26 12.67
N ARG A 126 -1.15 12.08 11.85
CA ARG A 126 -1.18 13.54 11.92
C ARG A 126 -2.59 14.08 11.66
N SER A 127 -2.86 15.29 12.11
CA SER A 127 -4.20 15.90 11.97
C SER A 127 -4.62 16.18 10.52
N ASP A 128 -3.66 16.37 9.64
CA ASP A 128 -3.85 16.60 8.20
C ASP A 128 -3.86 15.31 7.34
N SER A 129 -3.66 14.15 7.97
CA SER A 129 -3.69 12.85 7.28
C SER A 129 -5.09 12.37 6.91
N LEU A 130 -6.11 12.96 7.51
CA LEU A 130 -7.50 12.58 7.34
C LEU A 130 -8.34 13.77 6.86
N ASP A 131 -9.10 13.55 5.80
CA ASP A 131 -10.22 14.40 5.40
C ASP A 131 -11.53 13.70 5.76
N VAL A 132 -12.22 14.22 6.78
CA VAL A 132 -13.47 13.66 7.29
C VAL A 132 -14.60 14.60 6.92
N LYS A 133 -15.60 14.06 6.24
CA LYS A 133 -16.84 14.76 5.89
C LYS A 133 -18.02 14.06 6.51
N VAL A 134 -18.94 14.84 7.05
CA VAL A 134 -20.18 14.36 7.65
C VAL A 134 -21.35 15.00 6.93
N PHE A 135 -22.24 14.16 6.43
CA PHE A 135 -23.46 14.58 5.76
C PHE A 135 -24.66 14.27 6.64
N ILE A 136 -25.57 15.21 6.76
CA ILE A 136 -26.83 15.06 7.48
C ILE A 136 -27.96 15.09 6.46
N LYS A 137 -28.80 14.06 6.47
CA LYS A 137 -30.01 13.96 5.69
C LYS A 137 -31.20 14.19 6.61
N LYS A 138 -32.01 15.21 6.31
CA LYS A 138 -33.27 15.51 7.03
C LYS A 138 -34.44 15.35 6.07
N CYS A 139 -35.36 14.46 6.42
CA CYS A 139 -36.55 14.18 5.62
C CYS A 139 -37.81 14.72 6.33
N LYS A 140 -38.56 15.61 5.65
CA LYS A 140 -39.87 16.07 6.12
C LYS A 140 -40.98 15.08 5.76
N SER A 141 -40.78 14.27 4.71
CA SER A 141 -41.64 13.20 4.24
C SER A 141 -40.80 12.14 3.53
N LEU A 142 -41.39 11.02 3.14
CA LEU A 142 -40.69 9.92 2.47
C LEU A 142 -39.96 10.34 1.17
N VAL A 143 -40.39 11.41 0.51
CA VAL A 143 -39.85 11.89 -0.77
C VAL A 143 -39.14 13.25 -0.65
N ASN A 144 -39.30 13.99 0.45
CA ASN A 144 -38.71 15.32 0.59
C ASN A 144 -37.60 15.32 1.63
N CYS A 145 -36.41 14.98 1.16
CA CYS A 145 -35.19 14.93 1.97
C CYS A 145 -34.16 15.97 1.52
N LEU A 146 -33.59 16.69 2.47
CA LEU A 146 -32.50 17.62 2.27
C LEU A 146 -31.21 17.01 2.83
N VAL A 147 -30.14 16.97 2.01
CA VAL A 147 -28.82 16.55 2.42
C VAL A 147 -27.91 17.77 2.52
N THR A 148 -27.25 17.93 3.66
CA THR A 148 -26.32 19.04 3.91
C THR A 148 -25.00 18.50 4.48
N GLU A 149 -23.88 19.05 4.03
CA GLU A 149 -22.56 18.81 4.66
C GLU A 149 -22.47 19.65 5.94
N THR A 150 -22.16 19.02 7.07
CA THR A 150 -21.93 19.76 8.32
C THR A 150 -20.45 20.12 8.47
N LYS A 151 -20.20 21.35 8.93
CA LYS A 151 -18.89 21.85 9.30
C LYS A 151 -18.90 22.10 10.81
N GLY A 152 -18.81 21.05 11.61
CA GLY A 152 -19.02 21.18 13.04
C GLY A 152 -17.97 20.49 13.89
N VAL A 153 -18.19 20.59 15.20
CA VAL A 153 -17.34 19.99 16.26
C VAL A 153 -17.21 18.47 16.05
N LEU A 154 -18.25 17.81 15.54
CA LEU A 154 -18.25 16.36 15.30
C LEU A 154 -17.08 15.90 14.41
N ILE A 155 -16.73 16.67 13.36
CA ILE A 155 -15.61 16.33 12.47
C ILE A 155 -14.28 16.36 13.24
N SER A 156 -14.08 17.39 14.08
CA SER A 156 -12.85 17.50 14.87
C SER A 156 -12.76 16.43 15.95
N GLU A 157 -13.89 16.06 16.56
CA GLU A 157 -13.96 14.98 17.55
C GLU A 157 -13.68 13.61 16.92
N LEU A 158 -14.25 13.32 15.75
CA LEU A 158 -13.98 12.09 15.00
C LEU A 158 -12.49 12.00 14.63
N LYS A 159 -11.92 13.05 14.06
CA LYS A 159 -10.48 13.09 13.75
C LYS A 159 -9.64 12.84 14.99
N LYS A 160 -9.92 13.53 16.09
CA LYS A 160 -9.20 13.38 17.36
C LYS A 160 -9.29 11.95 17.88
N LYS A 161 -10.48 11.34 17.86
CA LYS A 161 -10.68 9.96 18.31
C LYS A 161 -9.93 8.96 17.46
N ILE A 162 -10.00 9.10 16.12
CA ILE A 162 -9.26 8.24 15.18
C ILE A 162 -7.75 8.34 15.41
N LEU A 163 -7.20 9.56 15.49
CA LEU A 163 -5.77 9.77 15.70
C LEU A 163 -5.29 9.23 17.05
N TYR A 164 -6.08 9.40 18.09
CA TYR A 164 -5.80 8.85 19.42
C TYR A 164 -5.74 7.32 19.37
N GLN A 165 -6.75 6.67 18.79
CA GLN A 165 -6.80 5.21 18.67
C GLN A 165 -5.65 4.69 17.80
N ALA A 166 -5.33 5.36 16.69
CA ALA A 166 -4.21 5.02 15.84
C ALA A 166 -2.88 5.09 16.59
N SER A 167 -2.71 6.09 17.47
CA SER A 167 -1.50 6.22 18.30
C SER A 167 -1.33 5.06 19.30
N ILE A 168 -2.44 4.51 19.80
CA ILE A 168 -2.42 3.32 20.65
C ILE A 168 -1.96 2.11 19.85
N TYR A 169 -2.56 1.87 18.66
CA TYR A 169 -2.17 0.76 17.79
C TYR A 169 -0.71 0.82 17.38
N LYS A 170 -0.21 2.02 17.07
CA LYS A 170 1.20 2.22 16.75
C LYS A 170 2.10 1.81 17.92
N LYS A 171 1.79 2.26 19.14
CA LYS A 171 2.56 1.86 20.33
C LYS A 171 2.56 0.35 20.58
N GLU A 172 1.43 -0.32 20.33
CA GLU A 172 1.35 -1.79 20.45
C GLU A 172 2.18 -2.49 19.39
N ASN A 173 2.13 -2.02 18.14
CA ASN A 173 2.93 -2.58 17.05
C ASN A 173 4.43 -2.35 17.28
N ASP A 174 4.82 -1.16 17.75
CA ASP A 174 6.21 -0.85 18.07
C ASP A 174 6.74 -1.76 19.19
N LYS A 175 5.94 -2.04 20.23
CA LYS A 175 6.30 -2.99 21.31
C LYS A 175 6.47 -4.42 20.79
N LYS A 176 5.57 -4.90 19.91
CA LYS A 176 5.65 -6.24 19.32
C LYS A 176 6.86 -6.43 18.42
N ASN A 177 7.25 -5.36 17.71
CA ASN A 177 8.35 -5.36 16.73
C ASN A 177 9.69 -4.93 17.35
N PHE A 178 9.70 -4.54 18.64
CA PHE A 178 10.90 -4.12 19.33
C PHE A 178 11.87 -5.30 19.48
N LYS A 179 12.99 -5.22 18.80
CA LYS A 179 14.14 -6.12 19.02
C LYS A 179 15.16 -5.34 19.84
N PRO A 180 15.50 -5.81 21.07
CA PRO A 180 16.55 -5.17 21.85
C PRO A 180 17.85 -5.13 21.03
N TYR A 181 18.58 -4.02 21.14
CA TYR A 181 19.88 -3.91 20.49
C TYR A 181 20.82 -4.95 21.08
N ASP A 182 21.28 -5.90 20.27
CA ASP A 182 22.23 -6.91 20.67
C ASP A 182 23.64 -6.33 20.62
N ASN A 183 24.17 -5.97 21.78
CA ASN A 183 25.54 -5.49 21.96
C ASN A 183 26.60 -6.60 21.77
N THR A 184 26.19 -7.84 21.49
CA THR A 184 27.13 -8.97 21.33
C THR A 184 27.70 -9.10 19.92
N SER A 185 27.31 -8.25 18.98
CA SER A 185 27.98 -8.18 17.69
C SER A 185 29.41 -7.66 17.90
N LYS A 186 30.35 -8.62 18.01
CA LYS A 186 31.79 -8.36 18.04
C LYS A 186 32.14 -7.41 16.90
N PRO A 187 32.98 -6.36 17.12
CA PRO A 187 33.50 -5.55 16.02
C PRO A 187 34.14 -6.48 15.01
N ASN A 188 33.74 -6.37 13.74
CA ASN A 188 34.37 -7.10 12.64
C ASN A 188 35.86 -6.81 12.68
N ASP A 189 36.65 -7.79 13.09
CA ASP A 189 38.11 -7.76 13.04
C ASP A 189 38.56 -7.76 11.57
N ARG A 190 38.55 -6.57 10.95
CA ARG A 190 39.07 -6.32 9.61
C ARG A 190 40.57 -6.11 9.57
N THR A 191 41.27 -6.33 10.68
CA THR A 191 42.72 -5.99 10.79
C THR A 191 43.66 -7.19 10.69
N LYS A 192 43.20 -8.38 10.24
CA LYS A 192 44.11 -9.50 10.03
C LYS A 192 44.15 -9.98 8.57
N LYS A 193 44.59 -9.14 7.64
CA LYS A 193 45.12 -9.58 6.35
C LYS A 193 46.10 -8.56 5.78
N THR A 194 47.19 -8.34 6.46
CA THR A 194 48.41 -7.79 5.84
C THR A 194 49.59 -8.11 6.73
N LYS A 195 50.15 -9.33 6.61
CA LYS A 195 51.55 -9.64 6.85
C LYS A 195 51.76 -11.13 6.60
N SER A 196 52.09 -11.48 5.35
CA SER A 196 53.04 -12.54 5.00
C SER A 196 53.43 -12.34 3.55
N GLN A 197 54.39 -11.50 3.32
CA GLN A 197 55.62 -11.75 2.59
C GLN A 197 56.56 -10.60 2.83
#